data_14349eb5c37b116faf249caf5721820f
#
_entry.id   14349eb5c37b116faf249caf5721820f
#
_cell.length_a   1.000
_cell.length_b   1.000
_cell.length_c   1.000
_cell.angle_alpha   90.00
_cell.angle_beta   90.00
_cell.angle_gamma   90.00
#
_symmetry.space_group_name_H-M   'P 1'
#
loop_
_entity.id
_entity.type
_entity.pdbx_description
1 polymer ?
#
loop_
_entity_poly.entity_id
_entity_poly.type
_entity_poly.pdbx_seq_one_letter_code
_entity_poly.pdbx_strand_id
1 'polypeptide(L)'
;MSSSHYTHGSSEAEQQRLTALNRRLNERCIDAAQLAAGERVVDFGAGLGQYSRMMARVTGVPVLGLERSPEQIAEALRQAAADDETAMIEMRQGDVLDPPLRDDELGQFDVAHARFVLEHIPDPLQVVRNMARAVRPGGRVILSDDDYDGLRLWPEPPGFSSLWNAYQRSYDRHCNDPIVGRRLVQLLHQADLRPRRNTLVFFGGCAGDPDFEDVVRNIASIVDEAIDDIVATGLSRDAVTAGLDTLIEWSKAPDSAVWFGMSWAEGIRPP
;
A
#
# COMPACT_ATOMS: atom_id res chain seq x y z
N MET A 1 -11.49 11.27 16.72
CA MET A 1 -10.32 11.71 15.95
C MET A 1 -9.21 10.73 16.26
N SER A 2 -9.07 9.68 15.47
CA SER A 2 -8.01 8.66 15.64
C SER A 2 -6.81 9.14 14.83
N SER A 3 -5.74 9.50 15.51
CA SER A 3 -4.45 9.76 14.89
C SER A 3 -3.86 8.42 14.45
N SER A 4 -3.76 8.16 13.16
CA SER A 4 -2.93 7.08 12.68
C SER A 4 -1.47 7.46 12.95
N HIS A 5 -0.86 6.85 13.96
CA HIS A 5 0.58 6.95 14.18
C HIS A 5 1.28 6.01 13.20
N TYR A 6 1.80 6.55 12.11
CA TYR A 6 2.86 5.93 11.34
C TYR A 6 4.18 6.19 12.10
N THR A 7 4.55 5.28 12.99
CA THR A 7 5.85 5.31 13.67
C THR A 7 6.75 4.30 12.98
N HIS A 8 7.43 4.71 11.91
CA HIS A 8 8.56 3.94 11.40
C HIS A 8 9.71 4.01 12.41
N GLY A 9 10.42 2.89 12.59
CA GLY A 9 11.49 2.73 13.53
C GLY A 9 12.49 3.90 13.51
N SER A 10 12.97 4.28 14.68
CA SER A 10 13.66 5.55 14.95
C SER A 10 15.16 5.57 14.59
N SER A 11 15.75 4.48 14.10
CA SER A 11 17.16 4.45 13.72
C SER A 11 17.36 4.78 12.23
N GLU A 12 18.43 5.52 11.91
CA GLU A 12 18.80 5.88 10.55
C GLU A 12 19.00 4.63 9.65
N ALA A 13 19.59 3.57 10.20
CA ALA A 13 19.78 2.29 9.49
C ALA A 13 18.44 1.62 9.14
N GLU A 14 17.47 1.70 10.02
CA GLU A 14 16.12 1.16 9.78
C GLU A 14 15.36 1.96 8.72
N GLN A 15 15.45 3.28 8.77
CA GLN A 15 14.86 4.14 7.74
C GLN A 15 15.47 3.89 6.36
N GLN A 16 16.79 3.70 6.28
CA GLN A 16 17.48 3.36 5.03
C GLN A 16 17.02 2.00 4.48
N ARG A 17 16.88 1.02 5.36
CA ARG A 17 16.40 -0.33 4.99
C ARG A 17 14.97 -0.31 4.45
N LEU A 18 14.04 0.33 5.17
CA LEU A 18 12.65 0.48 4.73
C LEU A 18 12.55 1.25 3.41
N THR A 19 13.38 2.25 3.23
CA THR A 19 13.47 3.00 1.97
C THR A 19 13.91 2.11 0.81
N ALA A 20 14.90 1.24 1.01
CA ALA A 20 15.36 0.29 -0.02
C ALA A 20 14.30 -0.74 -0.38
N LEU A 21 13.60 -1.30 0.63
CA LEU A 21 12.50 -2.24 0.43
C LEU A 21 11.33 -1.61 -0.33
N ASN A 22 10.90 -0.42 0.10
CA ASN A 22 9.85 0.35 -0.56
C ASN A 22 10.21 0.71 -2.00
N ARG A 23 11.48 1.05 -2.27
CA ARG A 23 11.94 1.32 -3.64
C ARG A 23 11.71 0.13 -4.57
N ARG A 24 12.07 -1.08 -4.15
CA ARG A 24 11.88 -2.30 -4.96
C ARG A 24 10.42 -2.64 -5.19
N LEU A 25 9.59 -2.50 -4.14
CA LEU A 25 8.14 -2.65 -4.30
C LEU A 25 7.61 -1.63 -5.31
N ASN A 26 8.06 -0.38 -5.20
CA ASN A 26 7.70 0.70 -6.12
C ASN A 26 8.11 0.38 -7.56
N GLU A 27 9.32 -0.14 -7.80
CA GLU A 27 9.81 -0.54 -9.12
C GLU A 27 8.91 -1.64 -9.73
N ARG A 28 8.57 -2.68 -8.95
CA ARG A 28 7.65 -3.73 -9.40
C ARG A 28 6.24 -3.22 -9.70
N CYS A 29 5.76 -2.27 -8.89
CA CYS A 29 4.46 -1.64 -9.10
C CYS A 29 4.44 -0.75 -10.35
N ILE A 30 5.51 -0.02 -10.62
CA ILE A 30 5.66 0.79 -11.85
C ILE A 30 5.63 -0.11 -13.08
N ASP A 31 6.36 -1.22 -13.07
CA ASP A 31 6.34 -2.20 -14.16
C ASP A 31 4.94 -2.79 -14.34
N ALA A 32 4.24 -3.09 -13.23
CA ALA A 32 2.87 -3.58 -13.27
C ALA A 32 1.89 -2.53 -13.80
N ALA A 33 2.08 -1.25 -13.49
CA ALA A 33 1.17 -0.18 -13.89
C ALA A 33 1.17 0.07 -15.41
N GLN A 34 2.26 -0.27 -16.12
CA GLN A 34 2.36 -0.10 -17.58
C GLN A 34 1.90 1.29 -18.03
N LEU A 35 2.40 2.32 -17.35
CA LEU A 35 2.07 3.71 -17.67
C LEU A 35 2.70 4.11 -19.00
N ALA A 36 2.00 4.95 -19.77
CA ALA A 36 2.47 5.52 -21.01
C ALA A 36 2.87 6.98 -20.85
N ALA A 37 3.79 7.45 -21.69
CA ALA A 37 4.15 8.86 -21.75
C ALA A 37 2.92 9.72 -22.10
N GLY A 38 2.77 10.83 -21.39
CA GLY A 38 1.65 11.76 -21.56
C GLY A 38 0.40 11.41 -20.76
N GLU A 39 0.32 10.25 -20.08
CA GLU A 39 -0.83 9.92 -19.22
C GLU A 39 -0.90 10.87 -18.01
N ARG A 40 -2.08 11.45 -17.76
CA ARG A 40 -2.39 12.23 -16.59
C ARG A 40 -2.85 11.29 -15.48
N VAL A 41 -2.16 11.32 -14.34
CA VAL A 41 -2.40 10.42 -13.22
C VAL A 41 -2.87 11.19 -11.99
N VAL A 42 -3.86 10.64 -11.28
CA VAL A 42 -4.23 11.02 -9.91
C VAL A 42 -4.00 9.87 -8.97
N ASP A 43 -3.30 10.13 -7.86
CA ASP A 43 -2.91 9.14 -6.85
C ASP A 43 -3.72 9.37 -5.56
N PHE A 44 -4.63 8.46 -5.25
CA PHE A 44 -5.49 8.49 -4.08
C PHE A 44 -4.77 7.88 -2.87
N GLY A 45 -4.48 8.71 -1.86
CA GLY A 45 -3.65 8.31 -0.72
C GLY A 45 -2.16 8.30 -1.07
N ALA A 46 -1.66 9.39 -1.62
CA ALA A 46 -0.30 9.50 -2.13
C ALA A 46 0.79 9.38 -1.05
N GLY A 47 0.45 9.54 0.23
CA GLY A 47 1.38 9.45 1.35
C GLY A 47 2.56 10.39 1.18
N LEU A 48 3.78 9.86 1.23
CA LEU A 48 5.02 10.62 1.03
C LEU A 48 5.33 10.95 -0.45
N GLY A 49 4.42 10.67 -1.37
CA GLY A 49 4.53 11.03 -2.77
C GLY A 49 5.67 10.33 -3.55
N GLN A 50 6.37 9.38 -2.97
CA GLN A 50 7.49 8.70 -3.61
C GLN A 50 7.05 7.93 -4.86
N TYR A 51 5.95 7.18 -4.75
CA TYR A 51 5.40 6.44 -5.88
C TYR A 51 4.78 7.38 -6.92
N SER A 52 4.09 8.44 -6.49
CA SER A 52 3.55 9.48 -7.38
C SER A 52 4.65 10.13 -8.23
N ARG A 53 5.82 10.45 -7.64
CA ARG A 53 6.98 10.97 -8.38
C ARG A 53 7.55 9.94 -9.37
N MET A 54 7.56 8.65 -9.02
CA MET A 54 7.95 7.60 -9.96
C MET A 54 6.99 7.50 -11.16
N MET A 55 5.68 7.60 -10.93
CA MET A 55 4.69 7.67 -12.01
C MET A 55 4.92 8.89 -12.90
N ALA A 56 5.21 10.05 -12.31
CA ALA A 56 5.51 11.27 -13.05
C ALA A 56 6.77 11.14 -13.93
N ARG A 57 7.83 10.46 -13.45
CA ARG A 57 9.02 10.18 -14.26
C ARG A 57 8.70 9.34 -15.49
N VAL A 58 7.79 8.37 -15.38
CA VAL A 58 7.39 7.50 -16.49
C VAL A 58 6.50 8.24 -17.49
N THR A 59 5.51 8.97 -16.98
CA THR A 59 4.53 9.66 -17.83
C THR A 59 5.06 10.96 -18.42
N GLY A 60 6.03 11.59 -17.78
CA GLY A 60 6.51 12.94 -18.14
C GLY A 60 5.51 14.05 -17.78
N VAL A 61 4.46 13.73 -17.00
CA VAL A 61 3.40 14.64 -16.57
C VAL A 61 3.35 14.67 -15.05
N PRO A 62 3.21 15.85 -14.39
CA PRO A 62 3.04 15.92 -12.96
C PRO A 62 1.84 15.08 -12.48
N VAL A 63 2.02 14.34 -11.38
CA VAL A 63 0.96 13.55 -10.76
C VAL A 63 0.26 14.38 -9.70
N LEU A 64 -1.08 14.35 -9.69
CA LEU A 64 -1.88 14.88 -8.58
C LEU A 64 -1.96 13.85 -7.46
N GLY A 65 -1.33 14.10 -6.33
CA GLY A 65 -1.41 13.29 -5.12
C GLY A 65 -2.46 13.84 -4.16
N LEU A 66 -3.41 12.99 -3.77
CA LEU A 66 -4.39 13.29 -2.72
C LEU A 66 -3.96 12.63 -1.43
N GLU A 67 -3.83 13.40 -0.36
CA GLU A 67 -3.40 12.89 0.95
C GLU A 67 -4.15 13.63 2.06
N ARG A 68 -4.52 12.90 3.11
CA ARG A 68 -5.26 13.47 4.25
C ARG A 68 -4.36 14.15 5.26
N SER A 69 -3.17 13.58 5.53
CA SER A 69 -2.24 14.08 6.54
C SER A 69 -1.44 15.27 6.03
N PRO A 70 -1.56 16.46 6.65
CA PRO A 70 -0.73 17.60 6.32
C PRO A 70 0.76 17.36 6.62
N GLU A 71 1.08 16.50 7.61
CA GLU A 71 2.45 16.12 7.95
C GLU A 71 3.08 15.30 6.83
N GLN A 72 2.35 14.32 6.27
CA GLN A 72 2.83 13.53 5.13
C GLN A 72 3.00 14.39 3.89
N ILE A 73 2.08 15.32 3.63
CA ILE A 73 2.19 16.28 2.51
C ILE A 73 3.46 17.14 2.66
N ALA A 74 3.68 17.71 3.85
CA ALA A 74 4.86 18.52 4.10
C ALA A 74 6.15 17.73 3.88
N GLU A 75 6.21 16.49 4.35
CA GLU A 75 7.36 15.60 4.16
C GLU A 75 7.53 15.18 2.69
N ALA A 76 6.44 14.88 1.97
CA ALA A 76 6.46 14.59 0.53
C ALA A 76 7.07 15.74 -0.29
N LEU A 77 6.66 16.97 0.00
CA LEU A 77 7.18 18.17 -0.67
C LEU A 77 8.65 18.44 -0.29
N ARG A 78 9.03 18.19 0.97
CA ARG A 78 10.43 18.29 1.42
C ARG A 78 11.33 17.29 0.68
N GLN A 79 10.89 16.03 0.53
CA GLN A 79 11.62 15.01 -0.21
C GLN A 79 11.71 15.35 -1.70
N ALA A 80 10.60 15.82 -2.32
CA ALA A 80 10.59 16.24 -3.70
C ALA A 80 11.56 17.41 -3.96
N ALA A 81 11.66 18.36 -3.02
CA ALA A 81 12.62 19.47 -3.11
C ALA A 81 14.08 19.01 -2.96
N ALA A 82 14.35 18.04 -2.09
CA ALA A 82 15.68 17.47 -1.89
C ALA A 82 16.19 16.71 -3.13
N ASP A 83 15.27 16.15 -3.91
CA ASP A 83 15.56 15.38 -5.13
C ASP A 83 15.43 16.22 -6.43
N ASP A 84 15.21 17.54 -6.35
CA ASP A 84 14.94 18.45 -7.48
C ASP A 84 13.69 18.05 -8.31
N GLU A 85 12.70 17.42 -7.65
CA GLU A 85 11.50 16.86 -8.28
C GLU A 85 10.19 17.58 -7.91
N THR A 86 10.28 18.80 -7.37
CA THR A 86 9.08 19.57 -6.95
C THR A 86 8.06 19.75 -8.08
N ALA A 87 8.52 19.85 -9.33
CA ALA A 87 7.65 19.99 -10.48
C ALA A 87 6.96 18.68 -10.91
N MET A 88 7.31 17.54 -10.32
CA MET A 88 6.74 16.23 -10.68
C MET A 88 5.47 15.88 -9.92
N ILE A 89 5.14 16.60 -8.85
CA ILE A 89 4.01 16.28 -7.99
C ILE A 89 3.26 17.54 -7.56
N GLU A 90 1.93 17.48 -7.63
CA GLU A 90 1.03 18.40 -6.96
C GLU A 90 0.39 17.66 -5.78
N MET A 91 0.65 18.10 -4.55
CA MET A 91 0.01 17.50 -3.36
C MET A 91 -1.20 18.33 -2.95
N ARG A 92 -2.33 17.66 -2.76
CA ARG A 92 -3.57 18.29 -2.34
C ARG A 92 -4.14 17.60 -1.12
N GLN A 93 -4.37 18.37 -0.06
CA GLN A 93 -4.96 17.83 1.16
C GLN A 93 -6.44 17.53 0.98
N GLY A 94 -6.87 16.31 1.34
CA GLY A 94 -8.28 15.91 1.34
C GLY A 94 -8.50 14.44 1.64
N ASP A 95 -9.77 14.11 1.85
CA ASP A 95 -10.20 12.73 2.11
C ASP A 95 -10.55 12.04 0.79
N VAL A 96 -10.07 10.82 0.59
CA VAL A 96 -10.37 10.01 -0.61
C VAL A 96 -11.85 9.62 -0.71
N LEU A 97 -12.60 9.68 0.40
CA LEU A 97 -14.05 9.50 0.42
C LEU A 97 -14.81 10.73 -0.14
N ASP A 98 -14.21 11.91 -0.02
CA ASP A 98 -14.71 13.17 -0.60
C ASP A 98 -13.51 13.94 -1.20
N PRO A 99 -12.95 13.46 -2.33
CA PRO A 99 -11.70 13.97 -2.86
C PRO A 99 -11.84 15.40 -3.34
N PRO A 100 -10.85 16.28 -3.04
CA PRO A 100 -10.87 17.70 -3.39
C PRO A 100 -10.55 17.92 -4.88
N LEU A 101 -11.24 17.20 -5.74
CA LEU A 101 -11.15 17.37 -7.20
C LEU A 101 -12.07 18.48 -7.64
N ARG A 102 -11.58 19.35 -8.51
CA ARG A 102 -12.39 20.42 -9.12
C ARG A 102 -13.31 19.83 -10.18
N ASP A 103 -14.42 20.51 -10.45
CA ASP A 103 -15.40 20.06 -11.46
C ASP A 103 -14.76 19.89 -12.86
N ASP A 104 -13.78 20.74 -13.21
CA ASP A 104 -13.05 20.68 -14.47
C ASP A 104 -11.99 19.58 -14.53
N GLU A 105 -11.70 18.91 -13.40
CA GLU A 105 -10.79 17.78 -13.31
C GLU A 105 -11.52 16.44 -13.43
N LEU A 106 -12.83 16.43 -13.16
CA LEU A 106 -13.62 15.21 -13.26
C LEU A 106 -13.65 14.68 -14.70
N GLY A 107 -13.31 13.41 -14.86
CA GLY A 107 -13.24 12.78 -16.18
C GLY A 107 -12.05 13.24 -17.04
N GLN A 108 -10.99 13.77 -16.44
CA GLN A 108 -9.82 14.29 -17.16
C GLN A 108 -8.54 13.46 -16.98
N PHE A 109 -8.51 12.53 -16.02
CA PHE A 109 -7.34 11.70 -15.80
C PHE A 109 -7.37 10.45 -16.69
N ASP A 110 -6.19 10.03 -17.16
CA ASP A 110 -6.03 8.76 -17.87
C ASP A 110 -6.00 7.59 -16.90
N VAL A 111 -5.40 7.82 -15.72
CA VAL A 111 -5.24 6.82 -14.67
C VAL A 111 -5.59 7.41 -13.32
N ALA A 112 -6.43 6.72 -12.55
CA ALA A 112 -6.56 6.91 -11.11
C ALA A 112 -5.95 5.69 -10.40
N HIS A 113 -5.06 5.94 -9.46
CA HIS A 113 -4.33 4.92 -8.72
C HIS A 113 -4.62 5.01 -7.23
N ALA A 114 -4.66 3.86 -6.55
CA ALA A 114 -4.66 3.76 -5.09
C ALA A 114 -3.86 2.53 -4.65
N ARG A 115 -2.98 2.69 -3.65
CA ARG A 115 -2.17 1.61 -3.09
C ARG A 115 -2.07 1.69 -1.58
N PHE A 116 -2.36 0.57 -0.88
CA PHE A 116 -2.39 0.48 0.58
C PHE A 116 -3.33 1.52 1.22
N VAL A 117 -4.49 1.70 0.61
CA VAL A 117 -5.49 2.69 1.03
C VAL A 117 -6.78 2.02 1.45
N LEU A 118 -7.28 1.10 0.62
CA LEU A 118 -8.63 0.56 0.77
C LEU A 118 -8.79 -0.29 2.02
N GLU A 119 -7.72 -0.93 2.48
CA GLU A 119 -7.70 -1.70 3.73
C GLU A 119 -7.98 -0.83 4.98
N HIS A 120 -7.71 0.48 4.89
CA HIS A 120 -7.87 1.44 5.99
C HIS A 120 -9.16 2.26 5.90
N ILE A 121 -10.01 2.01 4.90
CA ILE A 121 -11.19 2.81 4.61
C ILE A 121 -12.46 2.02 4.89
N PRO A 122 -13.41 2.57 5.69
CA PRO A 122 -14.65 1.87 6.02
C PRO A 122 -15.59 1.67 4.82
N ASP A 123 -15.51 2.52 3.80
CA ASP A 123 -16.27 2.39 2.54
C ASP A 123 -15.33 2.43 1.33
N PRO A 124 -14.59 1.33 1.04
CA PRO A 124 -13.69 1.27 -0.10
C PRO A 124 -14.40 1.41 -1.44
N LEU A 125 -15.68 1.01 -1.55
CA LEU A 125 -16.47 1.16 -2.78
C LEU A 125 -16.69 2.64 -3.12
N GLN A 126 -16.91 3.52 -2.14
CA GLN A 126 -17.06 4.95 -2.38
C GLN A 126 -15.75 5.55 -2.95
N VAL A 127 -14.58 5.13 -2.44
CA VAL A 127 -13.30 5.55 -3.00
C VAL A 127 -13.17 5.13 -4.47
N VAL A 128 -13.46 3.88 -4.79
CA VAL A 128 -13.37 3.37 -6.18
C VAL A 128 -14.36 4.10 -7.11
N ARG A 129 -15.56 4.46 -6.63
CA ARG A 129 -16.50 5.30 -7.38
C ARG A 129 -15.95 6.71 -7.63
N ASN A 130 -15.27 7.30 -6.66
CA ASN A 130 -14.63 8.60 -6.83
C ASN A 130 -13.49 8.52 -7.87
N MET A 131 -12.69 7.45 -7.82
CA MET A 131 -11.65 7.18 -8.82
C MET A 131 -12.25 7.01 -10.22
N ALA A 132 -13.37 6.27 -10.35
CA ALA A 132 -14.08 6.09 -11.62
C ALA A 132 -14.60 7.41 -12.20
N ARG A 133 -15.02 8.35 -11.34
CA ARG A 133 -15.44 9.70 -11.75
C ARG A 133 -14.26 10.57 -12.20
N ALA A 134 -13.09 10.39 -11.61
CA ALA A 134 -11.90 11.15 -11.94
C ALA A 134 -11.33 10.80 -13.33
N VAL A 135 -11.36 9.52 -13.73
CA VAL A 135 -10.82 9.09 -15.02
C VAL A 135 -11.77 9.40 -16.18
N ARG A 136 -11.22 9.70 -17.37
CA ARG A 136 -11.99 9.90 -18.60
C ARG A 136 -12.63 8.58 -19.07
N PRO A 137 -13.64 8.61 -19.97
CA PRO A 137 -14.07 7.41 -20.69
C PRO A 137 -12.89 6.73 -21.38
N GLY A 138 -12.74 5.41 -21.20
CA GLY A 138 -11.58 4.63 -21.62
C GLY A 138 -10.34 4.76 -20.71
N GLY A 139 -10.38 5.62 -19.70
CA GLY A 139 -9.32 5.71 -18.67
C GLY A 139 -9.34 4.52 -17.73
N ARG A 140 -8.25 4.36 -16.95
CA ARG A 140 -8.01 3.19 -16.09
C ARG A 140 -8.09 3.55 -14.61
N VAL A 141 -8.66 2.66 -13.82
CA VAL A 141 -8.52 2.65 -12.36
C VAL A 141 -7.63 1.48 -11.98
N ILE A 142 -6.57 1.77 -11.23
CA ILE A 142 -5.60 0.80 -10.72
C ILE A 142 -5.74 0.75 -9.20
N LEU A 143 -6.03 -0.44 -8.69
CA LEU A 143 -6.11 -0.72 -7.26
C LEU A 143 -5.03 -1.72 -6.89
N SER A 144 -4.27 -1.44 -5.85
CA SER A 144 -3.36 -2.41 -5.26
C SER A 144 -3.42 -2.35 -3.75
N ASP A 145 -3.66 -3.51 -3.14
CA ASP A 145 -3.86 -3.58 -1.69
C ASP A 145 -3.56 -4.99 -1.18
N ASP A 146 -3.43 -5.13 0.13
CA ASP A 146 -3.05 -6.39 0.74
C ASP A 146 -4.23 -7.35 0.92
N ASP A 147 -3.91 -8.62 0.81
CA ASP A 147 -4.71 -9.75 1.28
C ASP A 147 -3.83 -10.55 2.25
N TYR A 148 -3.92 -10.20 3.53
CA TYR A 148 -3.05 -10.78 4.54
C TYR A 148 -3.25 -12.30 4.76
N ASP A 149 -4.39 -12.87 4.34
CA ASP A 149 -4.54 -14.32 4.26
C ASP A 149 -3.62 -14.97 3.22
N GLY A 150 -3.09 -14.20 2.28
CA GLY A 150 -2.15 -14.64 1.26
C GLY A 150 -0.73 -14.87 1.75
N LEU A 151 -0.35 -14.35 2.92
CA LEU A 151 0.99 -14.55 3.48
C LEU A 151 1.23 -16.01 3.85
N ARG A 152 2.34 -16.57 3.37
CA ARG A 152 2.82 -17.91 3.74
C ARG A 152 4.31 -17.88 4.04
N LEU A 153 4.68 -18.46 5.14
CA LEU A 153 6.07 -18.71 5.54
C LEU A 153 6.32 -20.22 5.50
N TRP A 154 7.47 -20.63 4.98
CA TRP A 154 7.80 -22.04 4.91
C TRP A 154 9.31 -22.30 5.18
N PRO A 155 9.66 -23.25 6.07
CA PRO A 155 8.79 -23.93 7.04
C PRO A 155 8.10 -22.93 7.96
N GLU A 156 6.83 -23.14 8.32
CA GLU A 156 6.11 -22.17 9.17
C GLU A 156 6.79 -22.02 10.54
N PRO A 157 7.13 -20.79 10.98
CA PRO A 157 7.70 -20.56 12.30
C PRO A 157 6.69 -20.97 13.41
N PRO A 158 7.15 -21.59 14.50
CA PRO A 158 6.27 -21.94 15.61
C PRO A 158 5.46 -20.75 16.12
N GLY A 159 4.14 -20.88 16.19
CA GLY A 159 3.22 -19.85 16.71
C GLY A 159 2.89 -18.74 15.73
N PHE A 160 3.48 -18.70 14.54
CA PHE A 160 3.26 -17.62 13.57
C PHE A 160 1.78 -17.50 13.15
N SER A 161 1.10 -18.60 12.83
CA SER A 161 -0.33 -18.55 12.48
C SER A 161 -1.20 -17.90 13.58
N SER A 162 -0.89 -18.15 14.85
CA SER A 162 -1.63 -17.52 15.95
C SER A 162 -1.38 -16.02 16.04
N LEU A 163 -0.13 -15.60 15.88
CA LEU A 163 0.28 -14.20 15.87
C LEU A 163 -0.34 -13.46 14.68
N TRP A 164 -0.24 -14.03 13.49
CA TRP A 164 -0.76 -13.44 12.27
C TRP A 164 -2.29 -13.31 12.25
N ASN A 165 -3.00 -14.34 12.76
CA ASN A 165 -4.44 -14.26 12.93
C ASN A 165 -4.86 -13.18 13.97
N ALA A 166 -4.09 -12.98 15.03
CA ALA A 166 -4.35 -11.92 15.99
C ALA A 166 -4.09 -10.54 15.39
N TYR A 167 -3.04 -10.40 14.59
CA TYR A 167 -2.77 -9.18 13.82
C TYR A 167 -3.93 -8.85 12.86
N GLN A 168 -4.41 -9.78 12.06
CA GLN A 168 -5.55 -9.54 11.17
C GLN A 168 -6.80 -9.11 11.96
N ARG A 169 -7.12 -9.76 13.11
CA ARG A 169 -8.25 -9.36 13.94
C ARG A 169 -8.10 -7.98 14.59
N SER A 170 -6.89 -7.44 14.70
CA SER A 170 -6.70 -6.08 15.22
C SER A 170 -7.35 -5.02 14.32
N TYR A 171 -7.53 -5.31 13.03
CA TYR A 171 -8.22 -4.46 12.06
C TYR A 171 -9.71 -4.27 12.36
N ASP A 172 -10.38 -5.26 12.99
CA ASP A 172 -11.81 -5.20 13.33
C ASP A 172 -12.16 -3.99 14.20
N ARG A 173 -11.23 -3.57 15.07
CA ARG A 173 -11.43 -2.43 15.98
C ARG A 173 -11.56 -1.09 15.28
N HIS A 174 -11.03 -1.00 14.06
CA HIS A 174 -10.99 0.21 13.25
C HIS A 174 -11.96 0.15 12.08
N CYS A 175 -12.77 -0.92 11.96
CA CYS A 175 -13.61 -1.22 10.79
C CYS A 175 -12.80 -1.27 9.48
N ASN A 176 -11.55 -1.68 9.57
CA ASN A 176 -10.63 -1.86 8.45
C ASN A 176 -10.75 -3.29 7.89
N ASP A 177 -10.32 -3.50 6.64
CA ASP A 177 -10.45 -4.79 5.94
C ASP A 177 -9.06 -5.35 5.55
N PRO A 178 -8.42 -6.20 6.38
CA PRO A 178 -7.08 -6.74 6.11
C PRO A 178 -7.01 -7.70 4.93
N ILE A 179 -8.15 -8.00 4.31
CA ILE A 179 -8.26 -8.88 3.16
C ILE A 179 -8.95 -8.22 1.96
N VAL A 180 -8.97 -6.88 1.93
CA VAL A 180 -9.59 -6.10 0.84
C VAL A 180 -9.00 -6.46 -0.52
N GLY A 181 -7.75 -6.87 -0.58
CA GLY A 181 -7.04 -7.22 -1.80
C GLY A 181 -7.74 -8.28 -2.66
N ARG A 182 -8.42 -9.27 -2.05
CA ARG A 182 -9.21 -10.27 -2.81
C ARG A 182 -10.49 -9.72 -3.41
N ARG A 183 -10.93 -8.53 -2.97
CA ARG A 183 -12.18 -7.90 -3.37
C ARG A 183 -12.00 -6.82 -4.45
N LEU A 184 -10.78 -6.49 -4.85
CA LEU A 184 -10.50 -5.38 -5.76
C LEU A 184 -11.29 -5.49 -7.07
N VAL A 185 -11.36 -6.67 -7.68
CA VAL A 185 -12.14 -6.90 -8.91
C VAL A 185 -13.64 -6.68 -8.68
N GLN A 186 -14.16 -7.10 -7.52
CA GLN A 186 -15.56 -6.87 -7.16
C GLN A 186 -15.84 -5.37 -6.98
N LEU A 187 -14.93 -4.63 -6.30
CA LEU A 187 -15.06 -3.18 -6.11
C LEU A 187 -15.05 -2.43 -7.44
N LEU A 188 -14.17 -2.79 -8.38
CA LEU A 188 -14.15 -2.23 -9.73
C LEU A 188 -15.49 -2.45 -10.44
N HIS A 189 -16.01 -3.68 -10.40
CA HIS A 189 -17.30 -4.00 -11.03
C HIS A 189 -18.47 -3.23 -10.39
N GLN A 190 -18.52 -3.13 -9.06
CA GLN A 190 -19.56 -2.39 -8.32
C GLN A 190 -19.48 -0.87 -8.51
N ALA A 191 -18.36 -0.36 -8.99
CA ALA A 191 -18.15 1.04 -9.37
C ALA A 191 -18.37 1.30 -10.87
N ASP A 192 -19.08 0.38 -11.57
CA ASP A 192 -19.41 0.45 -13.00
C ASP A 192 -18.17 0.50 -13.92
N LEU A 193 -17.03 0.03 -13.43
CA LEU A 193 -15.83 -0.17 -14.23
C LEU A 193 -15.85 -1.59 -14.84
N ARG A 194 -15.27 -1.72 -16.02
CA ARG A 194 -15.05 -3.03 -16.63
C ARG A 194 -13.71 -3.59 -16.15
N PRO A 195 -13.68 -4.63 -15.30
CA PRO A 195 -12.42 -5.27 -14.90
C PRO A 195 -11.64 -5.75 -16.12
N ARG A 196 -10.35 -5.47 -16.14
CA ARG A 196 -9.45 -5.79 -17.26
C ARG A 196 -8.33 -6.74 -16.85
N ARG A 197 -7.79 -6.56 -15.66
CA ARG A 197 -6.63 -7.30 -15.17
C ARG A 197 -6.78 -7.62 -13.69
N ASN A 198 -6.33 -8.81 -13.30
CA ASN A 198 -6.15 -9.23 -11.93
C ASN A 198 -4.86 -10.02 -11.83
N THR A 199 -3.95 -9.62 -10.94
CA THR A 199 -2.64 -10.25 -10.77
C THR A 199 -2.10 -10.00 -9.36
N LEU A 200 -0.91 -10.50 -9.09
CA LEU A 200 -0.18 -10.23 -7.85
C LEU A 200 1.16 -9.55 -8.17
N VAL A 201 1.53 -8.58 -7.36
CA VAL A 201 2.90 -8.07 -7.29
C VAL A 201 3.60 -8.82 -6.17
N PHE A 202 4.50 -9.71 -6.54
CA PHE A 202 5.18 -10.57 -5.56
C PHE A 202 6.07 -9.75 -4.62
N PHE A 203 5.92 -10.01 -3.33
CA PHE A 203 6.67 -9.36 -2.25
C PHE A 203 7.10 -10.42 -1.23
N GLY A 204 8.00 -11.25 -1.63
CA GLY A 204 8.55 -12.34 -0.83
C GLY A 204 9.99 -12.61 -1.21
N GLY A 205 10.55 -13.68 -0.69
CA GLY A 205 11.92 -14.08 -0.92
C GLY A 205 12.28 -15.34 -0.17
N CYS A 206 13.55 -15.71 -0.21
CA CYS A 206 14.08 -16.86 0.52
C CYS A 206 15.46 -16.56 1.11
N ALA A 207 15.94 -17.43 2.01
CA ALA A 207 17.19 -17.26 2.76
C ALA A 207 18.47 -17.06 1.91
N GLY A 208 18.42 -17.16 0.60
CA GLY A 208 19.53 -16.82 -0.30
C GLY A 208 19.45 -15.42 -0.91
N ASP A 209 18.32 -14.75 -0.76
CA ASP A 209 18.12 -13.42 -1.34
C ASP A 209 18.75 -12.34 -0.44
N PRO A 210 19.46 -11.36 -1.03
CA PRO A 210 20.14 -10.29 -0.24
C PRO A 210 19.23 -9.51 0.71
N ASP A 211 17.93 -9.44 0.40
CA ASP A 211 16.96 -8.64 1.15
C ASP A 211 15.96 -9.47 1.94
N PHE A 212 16.17 -10.77 2.02
CA PHE A 212 15.20 -11.65 2.67
C PHE A 212 14.96 -11.28 4.13
N GLU A 213 16.04 -11.01 4.88
CA GLU A 213 15.91 -10.55 6.26
C GLU A 213 15.12 -9.23 6.37
N ASP A 214 15.26 -8.34 5.39
CA ASP A 214 14.53 -7.06 5.38
C ASP A 214 13.03 -7.26 5.12
N VAL A 215 12.67 -8.20 4.26
CA VAL A 215 11.27 -8.61 4.08
C VAL A 215 10.67 -9.14 5.37
N VAL A 216 11.39 -10.02 6.08
CA VAL A 216 10.93 -10.58 7.36
C VAL A 216 10.85 -9.51 8.44
N ARG A 217 11.83 -8.61 8.52
CA ARG A 217 11.81 -7.47 9.45
C ARG A 217 10.65 -6.52 9.19
N ASN A 218 10.28 -6.31 7.91
CA ASN A 218 9.10 -5.52 7.57
C ASN A 218 7.81 -6.18 8.08
N ILE A 219 7.67 -7.50 7.93
CA ILE A 219 6.54 -8.25 8.51
C ILE A 219 6.53 -8.13 10.05
N ALA A 220 7.69 -8.22 10.67
CA ALA A 220 7.79 -8.06 12.12
C ALA A 220 7.41 -6.64 12.58
N SER A 221 7.86 -5.59 11.86
CA SER A 221 7.58 -4.20 12.26
C SER A 221 6.10 -3.84 12.19
N ILE A 222 5.36 -4.28 11.17
CA ILE A 222 3.92 -4.02 11.09
C ILE A 222 3.14 -4.71 12.22
N VAL A 223 3.60 -5.88 12.68
CA VAL A 223 3.02 -6.57 13.85
C VAL A 223 3.37 -5.84 15.14
N ASP A 224 4.63 -5.38 15.30
CA ASP A 224 5.08 -4.65 16.50
C ASP A 224 4.34 -3.31 16.64
N GLU A 225 4.14 -2.58 15.55
CA GLU A 225 3.36 -1.33 15.52
C GLU A 225 1.90 -1.53 15.96
N ALA A 226 1.32 -2.71 15.69
CA ALA A 226 -0.04 -3.07 16.06
C ALA A 226 -0.15 -3.79 17.43
N ILE A 227 0.93 -3.87 18.23
CA ILE A 227 1.01 -4.72 19.43
C ILE A 227 -0.13 -4.44 20.44
N ASP A 228 -0.50 -3.18 20.64
CA ASP A 228 -1.58 -2.82 21.59
C ASP A 228 -2.95 -3.30 21.10
N ASP A 229 -3.20 -3.21 19.81
CA ASP A 229 -4.42 -3.69 19.18
C ASP A 229 -4.46 -5.23 19.14
N ILE A 230 -3.32 -5.88 18.92
CA ILE A 230 -3.19 -7.35 18.99
C ILE A 230 -3.47 -7.84 20.42
N VAL A 231 -2.90 -7.21 21.42
CA VAL A 231 -3.15 -7.54 22.83
C VAL A 231 -4.64 -7.40 23.16
N ALA A 232 -5.30 -6.41 22.62
CA ALA A 232 -6.74 -6.25 22.81
C ALA A 232 -7.60 -7.35 22.15
N THR A 233 -7.05 -8.13 21.21
CA THR A 233 -7.72 -9.33 20.65
C THR A 233 -7.62 -10.57 21.58
N GLY A 234 -6.82 -10.48 22.66
CA GLY A 234 -6.66 -11.52 23.67
C GLY A 234 -5.31 -12.24 23.65
N LEU A 235 -4.38 -11.90 22.78
CA LEU A 235 -3.01 -12.41 22.82
C LEU A 235 -2.19 -11.60 23.84
N SER A 236 -1.40 -12.27 24.71
CA SER A 236 -0.57 -11.53 25.66
C SER A 236 0.60 -10.82 24.97
N ARG A 237 1.05 -9.67 25.51
CA ARG A 237 2.22 -8.96 25.00
C ARG A 237 3.46 -9.84 24.94
N ASP A 238 3.70 -10.65 25.97
CA ASP A 238 4.84 -11.59 26.00
C ASP A 238 4.75 -12.60 24.84
N ALA A 239 3.55 -13.09 24.52
CA ALA A 239 3.36 -14.01 23.40
C ALA A 239 3.61 -13.31 22.04
N VAL A 240 3.24 -12.04 21.87
CA VAL A 240 3.54 -11.25 20.68
C VAL A 240 5.04 -11.08 20.55
N THR A 241 5.73 -10.60 21.60
CA THR A 241 7.18 -10.40 21.59
C THR A 241 7.94 -11.70 21.29
N ALA A 242 7.58 -12.81 21.96
CA ALA A 242 8.19 -14.11 21.69
C ALA A 242 7.95 -14.59 20.26
N GLY A 243 6.79 -14.30 19.69
CA GLY A 243 6.48 -14.61 18.28
C GLY A 243 7.33 -13.80 17.30
N LEU A 244 7.54 -12.51 17.59
CA LEU A 244 8.43 -11.64 16.80
C LEU A 244 9.89 -12.12 16.85
N ASP A 245 10.40 -12.45 18.05
CA ASP A 245 11.75 -12.99 18.22
C ASP A 245 11.92 -14.32 17.45
N THR A 246 10.90 -15.18 17.51
CA THR A 246 10.88 -16.45 16.76
C THR A 246 10.92 -16.21 15.26
N LEU A 247 10.16 -15.23 14.76
CA LEU A 247 10.13 -14.86 13.34
C LEU A 247 11.48 -14.34 12.86
N ILE A 248 12.15 -13.50 13.63
CA ILE A 248 13.48 -12.98 13.31
C ILE A 248 14.53 -14.09 13.33
N GLU A 249 14.49 -15.01 14.30
CA GLU A 249 15.42 -16.16 14.32
C GLU A 249 15.16 -17.12 13.15
N TRP A 250 13.89 -17.37 12.83
CA TRP A 250 13.50 -18.19 11.69
C TRP A 250 14.04 -17.65 10.36
N SER A 251 14.14 -16.32 10.18
CA SER A 251 14.67 -15.74 8.94
C SER A 251 16.11 -16.12 8.64
N LYS A 252 16.87 -16.60 9.64
CA LYS A 252 18.26 -17.03 9.49
C LYS A 252 18.39 -18.51 9.07
N ALA A 253 17.29 -19.27 9.07
CA ALA A 253 17.30 -20.67 8.66
C ALA A 253 17.53 -20.77 7.14
N PRO A 254 18.40 -21.69 6.67
CA PRO A 254 18.83 -21.75 5.27
C PRO A 254 17.72 -22.19 4.29
N ASP A 255 16.61 -22.70 4.80
CA ASP A 255 15.45 -23.19 4.05
C ASP A 255 14.21 -22.33 4.24
N SER A 256 14.33 -21.16 4.89
CA SER A 256 13.21 -20.24 5.11
C SER A 256 12.83 -19.51 3.83
N ALA A 257 11.52 -19.38 3.60
CA ALA A 257 10.95 -18.63 2.47
C ALA A 257 9.63 -17.94 2.84
N VAL A 258 9.44 -16.74 2.31
CA VAL A 258 8.22 -15.94 2.40
C VAL A 258 7.54 -15.90 1.03
N TRP A 259 6.26 -16.28 1.01
CA TRP A 259 5.37 -16.15 -0.13
C TRP A 259 4.32 -15.10 0.21
N PHE A 260 4.45 -13.94 -0.38
CA PHE A 260 3.45 -12.88 -0.26
C PHE A 260 3.31 -12.14 -1.59
N GLY A 261 2.10 -11.73 -1.90
CA GLY A 261 1.80 -10.97 -3.09
C GLY A 261 0.74 -9.91 -2.78
N MET A 262 1.10 -8.66 -3.01
CA MET A 262 0.13 -7.58 -3.01
C MET A 262 -0.84 -7.77 -4.17
N SER A 263 -2.14 -7.76 -3.90
CA SER A 263 -3.20 -7.87 -4.90
C SER A 263 -3.20 -6.64 -5.80
N TRP A 264 -3.39 -6.86 -7.10
CA TRP A 264 -3.41 -5.84 -8.13
C TRP A 264 -4.59 -6.05 -9.07
N ALA A 265 -5.46 -5.06 -9.20
CA ALA A 265 -6.57 -5.12 -10.14
C ALA A 265 -6.70 -3.82 -10.94
N GLU A 266 -7.09 -3.95 -12.20
CA GLU A 266 -7.34 -2.82 -13.08
C GLU A 266 -8.75 -2.90 -13.67
N GLY A 267 -9.41 -1.75 -13.75
CA GLY A 267 -10.68 -1.57 -14.43
C GLY A 267 -10.64 -0.40 -15.41
N ILE A 268 -11.43 -0.48 -16.46
CA ILE A 268 -11.57 0.57 -17.48
C ILE A 268 -12.94 1.21 -17.32
N ARG A 269 -12.97 2.55 -17.30
CA ARG A 269 -14.22 3.30 -17.38
C ARG A 269 -14.84 3.10 -18.78
N PRO A 270 -16.06 2.58 -18.89
CA PRO A 270 -16.79 2.50 -20.17
C PRO A 270 -16.94 3.87 -20.84
N PRO A 271 -17.17 3.89 -22.17
CA PRO A 271 -17.47 5.12 -22.92
C PRO A 271 -18.68 5.89 -22.39
#